data_2f66c910f3d45c32d463d410d858c46d
#
_entry.id   2f66c910f3d45c32d463d410d858c46d
#
_cell.length_a   1.000
_cell.length_b   1.000
_cell.length_c   1.000
_cell.angle_alpha   90.00
_cell.angle_beta   90.00
_cell.angle_gamma   90.00
#
_symmetry.space_group_name_H-M   'P 1'
#
loop_
_entity.id
_entity.type
_entity.pdbx_description
1 polymer ?
#
loop_
_entity_poly.entity_id
_entity_poly.type
_entity_poly.pdbx_seq_one_letter_code
_entity_poly.pdbx_strand_id
1 'polypeptide(L)'
;MTSEERREARYQRRKVKRDEARLRRSKECGDFDEVFSFRHLYLSGKKCCKGVYWKNSTQRYIGNIIPIIAKTHRELQNGTFKHRGFHAFTIMERGKKRYIRSVHITERAVQKCLCDYCLVPIYSACFIYDNSASLKHRGMDFALRRMTCYLQRHYRKYGLEGGVLLYDFHSFFDSAPHEPLFREADRRLHDPKIRELANSFITDFGSVGLGLGSQVSQTNALMLPNMIDHYFKEVCRIKAYERYMDDGVAISPDIDDLYLCMDGLKIICEKCGLELNLKKTRVIPLRDYYRWLKTRFIITPTGKVVRKMNKDSTKIVRHKLRAFRGKLDRGEMTLADIRCSVDSYNGHMKRGHSFKVRQRTNQYFKSLYGFYPDEKGWKSHV
;
A
#
# COMPACT_ATOMS: atom_id res chain seq x y z
N MET A 1 37.17 -24.02 20.88
CA MET A 1 35.83 -23.54 20.41
C MET A 1 35.14 -24.62 19.61
N THR A 2 34.03 -25.09 20.08
CA THR A 2 33.17 -26.05 19.37
C THR A 2 32.52 -25.42 18.11
N SER A 3 31.91 -26.23 17.28
CA SER A 3 31.16 -25.77 16.11
C SER A 3 30.00 -24.85 16.50
N GLU A 4 29.32 -25.14 17.61
CA GLU A 4 28.22 -24.34 18.16
C GLU A 4 28.72 -22.99 18.70
N GLU A 5 29.82 -22.96 19.46
CA GLU A 5 30.41 -21.71 19.94
C GLU A 5 30.83 -20.77 18.80
N ARG A 6 31.38 -21.33 17.71
CA ARG A 6 31.74 -20.55 16.49
C ARG A 6 30.49 -20.03 15.78
N ARG A 7 29.40 -20.80 15.77
CA ARG A 7 28.11 -20.39 15.18
C ARG A 7 27.50 -19.26 15.98
N GLU A 8 27.46 -19.39 17.32
CA GLU A 8 26.93 -18.36 18.22
C GLU A 8 27.78 -17.07 18.15
N ALA A 9 29.09 -17.17 18.20
CA ALA A 9 29.98 -16.02 18.05
C ALA A 9 29.78 -15.29 16.71
N ARG A 10 29.52 -16.03 15.62
CA ARG A 10 29.18 -15.42 14.32
C ARG A 10 27.80 -14.75 14.34
N TYR A 11 26.82 -15.36 15.01
CA TYR A 11 25.49 -14.79 15.16
C TYR A 11 25.56 -13.48 15.95
N GLN A 12 26.25 -13.45 17.10
CA GLN A 12 26.36 -12.27 17.94
C GLN A 12 27.09 -11.12 17.21
N ARG A 13 28.19 -11.40 16.52
CA ARG A 13 28.86 -10.37 15.67
C ARG A 13 27.96 -9.79 14.59
N ARG A 14 27.15 -10.62 13.93
CA ARG A 14 26.18 -10.14 12.92
C ARG A 14 25.03 -9.35 13.56
N LYS A 15 24.61 -9.73 14.77
CA LYS A 15 23.59 -9.01 15.53
C LYS A 15 24.09 -7.61 15.89
N VAL A 16 25.26 -7.49 16.48
CA VAL A 16 25.89 -6.19 16.83
C VAL A 16 25.99 -5.30 15.60
N LYS A 17 26.56 -5.78 14.49
CA LYS A 17 26.66 -5.01 13.25
C LYS A 17 25.31 -4.52 12.72
N ARG A 18 24.27 -5.33 12.85
CA ARG A 18 22.92 -4.92 12.44
C ARG A 18 22.34 -3.84 13.35
N ASP A 19 22.57 -3.95 14.64
CA ASP A 19 22.07 -2.97 15.62
C ASP A 19 22.82 -1.63 15.48
N GLU A 20 24.14 -1.65 15.29
CA GLU A 20 24.94 -0.46 14.96
C GLU A 20 24.46 0.21 13.65
N ALA A 21 24.21 -0.59 12.60
CA ALA A 21 23.71 -0.06 11.34
C ALA A 21 22.30 0.53 11.46
N ARG A 22 21.44 0.01 12.33
CA ARG A 22 20.13 0.59 12.64
C ARG A 22 20.26 1.90 13.37
N LEU A 23 21.10 1.94 14.42
CA LEU A 23 21.34 3.13 15.21
C LEU A 23 21.93 4.26 14.34
N ARG A 24 22.94 3.94 13.53
CA ARG A 24 23.52 4.89 12.58
C ARG A 24 22.46 5.47 11.66
N ARG A 25 21.64 4.64 11.02
CA ARG A 25 20.59 5.07 10.11
C ARG A 25 19.53 5.92 10.81
N SER A 26 19.18 5.61 12.06
CA SER A 26 18.27 6.42 12.84
C SER A 26 18.86 7.80 13.15
N LYS A 27 20.16 7.87 13.51
CA LYS A 27 20.87 9.13 13.75
C LYS A 27 21.04 9.97 12.47
N GLU A 28 21.25 9.32 11.31
CA GLU A 28 21.32 10.00 10.01
C GLU A 28 19.99 10.69 9.60
N CYS A 29 18.84 10.24 10.13
CA CYS A 29 17.56 10.92 9.93
C CYS A 29 17.39 12.18 10.79
N GLY A 30 18.29 12.40 11.75
CA GLY A 30 18.26 13.50 12.69
C GLY A 30 17.45 13.20 13.95
N ASP A 31 17.55 14.12 14.90
CA ASP A 31 16.75 14.12 16.11
C ASP A 31 15.36 14.75 15.89
N PHE A 32 14.60 14.88 16.97
CA PHE A 32 13.25 15.45 16.93
C PHE A 32 13.24 16.86 16.31
N ASP A 33 14.19 17.71 16.69
CA ASP A 33 14.24 19.11 16.27
C ASP A 33 14.60 19.24 14.78
N GLU A 34 15.50 18.41 14.28
CA GLU A 34 15.85 18.34 12.86
C GLU A 34 14.69 17.80 12.01
N VAL A 35 14.07 16.69 12.42
CA VAL A 35 12.93 16.08 11.72
C VAL A 35 11.77 17.05 11.64
N PHE A 36 11.42 17.73 12.73
CA PHE A 36 10.32 18.67 12.78
C PHE A 36 10.75 20.14 12.64
N SER A 37 11.87 20.41 11.97
CA SER A 37 12.29 21.77 11.64
C SER A 37 11.18 22.52 10.88
N PHE A 38 11.12 23.84 11.04
CA PHE A 38 10.16 24.69 10.34
C PHE A 38 10.14 24.41 8.83
N ARG A 39 11.31 24.26 8.22
CA ARG A 39 11.46 23.94 6.78
C ARG A 39 10.80 22.62 6.41
N HIS A 40 11.04 21.55 7.18
CA HIS A 40 10.47 20.23 6.91
C HIS A 40 8.94 20.22 7.06
N LEU A 41 8.43 20.86 8.10
CA LEU A 41 7.00 21.03 8.32
C LEU A 41 6.35 21.82 7.19
N TYR A 42 6.96 22.93 6.75
CA TYR A 42 6.47 23.74 5.64
C TYR A 42 6.41 22.94 4.33
N LEU A 43 7.49 22.25 3.97
CA LEU A 43 7.54 21.43 2.76
C LEU A 43 6.51 20.27 2.81
N SER A 44 6.34 19.65 3.96
CA SER A 44 5.34 18.60 4.17
C SER A 44 3.91 19.13 4.08
N GLY A 45 3.65 20.31 4.64
CA GLY A 45 2.37 21.01 4.53
C GLY A 45 2.01 21.31 3.07
N LYS A 46 2.95 21.84 2.29
CA LYS A 46 2.75 22.07 0.84
C LYS A 46 2.46 20.79 0.08
N LYS A 47 3.19 19.68 0.40
CA LYS A 47 2.92 18.38 -0.22
C LYS A 47 1.51 17.86 0.11
N CYS A 48 0.99 18.11 1.32
CA CYS A 48 -0.37 17.71 1.71
C CYS A 48 -1.47 18.45 0.92
N CYS A 49 -1.18 19.62 0.39
CA CYS A 49 -2.13 20.40 -0.41
C CYS A 49 -2.18 19.94 -1.88
N LYS A 50 -1.17 19.22 -2.37
CA LYS A 50 -1.08 18.83 -3.78
C LYS A 50 -2.25 17.93 -4.18
N GLY A 51 -2.92 18.32 -5.28
CA GLY A 51 -4.06 17.57 -5.84
C GLY A 51 -5.40 17.77 -5.11
N VAL A 52 -5.43 18.62 -4.07
CA VAL A 52 -6.66 18.92 -3.29
C VAL A 52 -6.87 20.43 -3.08
N TYR A 53 -6.28 21.27 -3.92
CA TYR A 53 -6.40 22.75 -3.87
C TYR A 53 -7.85 23.24 -4.01
N TRP A 54 -8.72 22.47 -4.63
CA TRP A 54 -10.14 22.78 -4.80
C TRP A 54 -10.94 22.75 -3.48
N LYS A 55 -10.40 22.15 -2.39
CA LYS A 55 -11.07 22.07 -1.09
C LYS A 55 -10.89 23.37 -0.31
N ASN A 56 -11.97 23.93 0.22
CA ASN A 56 -11.94 25.14 1.03
C ASN A 56 -10.99 25.02 2.24
N SER A 57 -10.96 23.85 2.90
CA SER A 57 -10.04 23.59 4.02
C SER A 57 -8.57 23.67 3.59
N THR A 58 -8.24 23.21 2.37
CA THR A 58 -6.89 23.31 1.82
C THR A 58 -6.53 24.72 1.43
N GLN A 59 -7.48 25.48 0.85
CA GLN A 59 -7.27 26.90 0.51
C GLN A 59 -7.01 27.75 1.75
N ARG A 60 -7.83 27.57 2.81
CA ARG A 60 -7.60 28.24 4.12
C ARG A 60 -6.25 27.88 4.74
N TYR A 61 -5.86 26.60 4.64
CA TYR A 61 -4.58 26.14 5.17
C TYR A 61 -3.41 26.78 4.40
N ILE A 62 -3.43 26.79 3.08
CA ILE A 62 -2.30 27.30 2.28
C ILE A 62 -2.21 28.84 2.34
N GLY A 63 -3.34 29.55 2.45
CA GLY A 63 -3.37 31.01 2.66
C GLY A 63 -2.77 31.44 3.98
N ASN A 64 -2.78 30.54 4.98
CA ASN A 64 -2.24 30.79 6.35
C ASN A 64 -1.12 29.81 6.71
N ILE A 65 -0.41 29.26 5.73
CA ILE A 65 0.53 28.15 5.98
C ILE A 65 1.66 28.56 6.93
N ILE A 66 2.23 29.75 6.78
CA ILE A 66 3.34 30.24 7.61
C ILE A 66 2.96 30.34 9.10
N PRO A 67 1.92 31.08 9.49
CA PRO A 67 1.53 31.18 10.90
C PRO A 67 1.07 29.82 11.48
N ILE A 68 0.39 28.99 10.67
CA ILE A 68 -0.02 27.63 11.10
C ILE A 68 1.20 26.76 11.38
N ILE A 69 2.20 26.75 10.51
CA ILE A 69 3.43 25.97 10.70
C ILE A 69 4.25 26.53 11.85
N ALA A 70 4.37 27.84 12.00
CA ALA A 70 5.09 28.46 13.13
C ALA A 70 4.45 28.07 14.48
N LYS A 71 3.11 28.07 14.55
CA LYS A 71 2.38 27.61 15.74
C LYS A 71 2.62 26.11 15.98
N THR A 72 2.46 25.27 14.95
CA THR A 72 2.64 23.81 15.07
C THR A 72 4.08 23.44 15.45
N HIS A 73 5.06 24.14 14.90
CA HIS A 73 6.49 23.95 15.25
C HIS A 73 6.70 24.26 16.74
N ARG A 74 6.20 25.39 17.25
CA ARG A 74 6.30 25.73 18.68
C ARG A 74 5.57 24.73 19.58
N GLU A 75 4.38 24.25 19.18
CA GLU A 75 3.64 23.22 19.92
C GLU A 75 4.46 21.92 20.02
N LEU A 76 5.13 21.50 18.95
CA LEU A 76 5.99 20.31 18.93
C LEU A 76 7.24 20.51 19.81
N GLN A 77 7.94 21.64 19.69
CA GLN A 77 9.13 21.95 20.48
C GLN A 77 8.84 21.98 21.99
N ASN A 78 7.71 22.57 22.38
CA ASN A 78 7.31 22.70 23.78
C ASN A 78 6.60 21.44 24.33
N GLY A 79 6.41 20.37 23.52
CA GLY A 79 5.68 19.18 23.93
C GLY A 79 4.17 19.40 24.17
N THR A 80 3.62 20.52 23.66
CA THR A 80 2.20 20.90 23.82
C THR A 80 1.34 20.54 22.60
N PHE A 81 1.92 19.84 21.61
CA PHE A 81 1.17 19.40 20.45
C PHE A 81 0.08 18.41 20.86
N LYS A 82 -1.15 18.65 20.39
CA LYS A 82 -2.32 17.79 20.64
C LYS A 82 -2.94 17.36 19.33
N HIS A 83 -3.43 16.12 19.31
CA HIS A 83 -4.24 15.61 18.21
C HIS A 83 -5.49 16.45 18.01
N ARG A 84 -5.85 16.72 16.76
CA ARG A 84 -6.96 17.61 16.39
C ARG A 84 -8.25 16.85 16.07
N GLY A 85 -8.27 15.55 16.38
CA GLY A 85 -9.39 14.67 16.10
C GLY A 85 -9.56 14.35 14.62
N PHE A 86 -10.64 13.63 14.31
CA PHE A 86 -10.90 13.09 12.97
C PHE A 86 -12.17 13.68 12.36
N HIS A 87 -12.14 13.91 11.06
CA HIS A 87 -13.34 14.01 10.26
C HIS A 87 -13.74 12.61 9.79
N ALA A 88 -14.78 12.06 10.44
CA ALA A 88 -15.23 10.69 10.16
C ALA A 88 -16.32 10.67 9.08
N PHE A 89 -16.18 9.77 8.11
CA PHE A 89 -17.19 9.54 7.08
C PHE A 89 -17.10 8.12 6.53
N THR A 90 -18.18 7.70 5.93
CA THR A 90 -18.26 6.36 5.32
C THR A 90 -18.21 6.47 3.80
N ILE A 91 -17.41 5.61 3.19
CA ILE A 91 -17.42 5.42 1.72
C ILE A 91 -17.88 4.01 1.38
N MET A 92 -18.59 3.91 0.26
CA MET A 92 -18.95 2.62 -0.34
C MET A 92 -17.94 2.28 -1.43
N GLU A 93 -17.05 1.34 -1.16
CA GLU A 93 -16.09 0.84 -2.16
C GLU A 93 -16.52 -0.53 -2.68
N ARG A 94 -17.12 -0.57 -3.86
CA ARG A 94 -17.56 -1.82 -4.55
C ARG A 94 -18.41 -2.72 -3.66
N GLY A 95 -19.39 -2.14 -2.99
CA GLY A 95 -20.32 -2.85 -2.10
C GLY A 95 -19.80 -3.11 -0.68
N LYS A 96 -18.55 -2.74 -0.37
CA LYS A 96 -18.02 -2.73 1.00
C LYS A 96 -18.12 -1.35 1.61
N LYS A 97 -18.70 -1.27 2.78
CA LYS A 97 -18.73 -0.08 3.61
C LYS A 97 -17.37 0.08 4.29
N ARG A 98 -16.71 1.23 4.10
CA ARG A 98 -15.45 1.57 4.76
C ARG A 98 -15.64 2.81 5.60
N TYR A 99 -15.28 2.72 6.86
CA TYR A 99 -15.28 3.84 7.78
C TYR A 99 -13.92 4.53 7.73
N ILE A 100 -13.91 5.80 7.31
CA ILE A 100 -12.70 6.59 7.17
C ILE A 100 -12.65 7.63 8.28
N ARG A 101 -11.55 7.67 9.01
CA ARG A 101 -11.21 8.74 9.96
C ARG A 101 -10.11 9.61 9.37
N SER A 102 -10.53 10.68 8.69
CA SER A 102 -9.60 11.59 8.02
C SER A 102 -8.98 12.55 9.00
N VAL A 103 -7.68 12.57 9.06
CA VAL A 103 -6.89 13.46 9.92
C VAL A 103 -6.99 14.91 9.44
N HIS A 104 -7.03 15.88 10.36
CA HIS A 104 -6.99 17.31 10.04
C HIS A 104 -5.73 17.68 9.25
N ILE A 105 -5.82 18.66 8.34
CA ILE A 105 -4.72 18.98 7.39
C ILE A 105 -3.42 19.39 8.11
N THR A 106 -3.50 20.11 9.21
CA THR A 106 -2.33 20.51 10.01
C THR A 106 -1.62 19.29 10.59
N GLU A 107 -2.38 18.37 11.20
CA GLU A 107 -1.85 17.13 11.73
C GLU A 107 -1.33 16.21 10.63
N ARG A 108 -2.01 16.17 9.48
CA ARG A 108 -1.51 15.46 8.29
C ARG A 108 -0.14 15.96 7.83
N ALA A 109 0.13 17.27 7.97
CA ALA A 109 1.45 17.83 7.67
C ALA A 109 2.52 17.33 8.65
N VAL A 110 2.20 17.19 9.95
CA VAL A 110 3.09 16.60 10.96
C VAL A 110 3.34 15.13 10.70
N GLN A 111 2.26 14.34 10.47
CA GLN A 111 2.39 12.92 10.10
C GLN A 111 3.22 12.72 8.83
N LYS A 112 3.03 13.59 7.83
CA LYS A 112 3.82 13.54 6.60
C LYS A 112 5.28 13.89 6.83
N CYS A 113 5.55 14.86 7.68
CA CYS A 113 6.90 15.24 8.08
C CYS A 113 7.61 14.05 8.75
N LEU A 114 6.98 13.45 9.76
CA LEU A 114 7.47 12.25 10.44
C LEU A 114 7.74 11.11 9.47
N CYS A 115 6.80 10.83 8.56
CA CYS A 115 6.96 9.74 7.59
C CYS A 115 8.06 10.03 6.57
N ASP A 116 8.09 11.23 5.95
CA ASP A 116 9.02 11.54 4.86
C ASP A 116 10.49 11.63 5.35
N TYR A 117 10.71 12.17 6.55
CA TYR A 117 12.06 12.45 7.05
C TYR A 117 12.57 11.44 8.09
N CYS A 118 11.72 10.59 8.65
CA CYS A 118 12.13 9.60 9.65
C CYS A 118 11.62 8.20 9.37
N LEU A 119 10.30 7.91 9.46
CA LEU A 119 9.80 6.54 9.44
C LEU A 119 10.08 5.82 8.12
N VAL A 120 9.81 6.45 6.96
CA VAL A 120 9.99 5.80 5.65
C VAL A 120 11.48 5.53 5.37
N PRO A 121 12.43 6.46 5.56
CA PRO A 121 13.87 6.18 5.42
C PRO A 121 14.34 5.02 6.29
N ILE A 122 13.93 4.99 7.57
CA ILE A 122 14.36 3.97 8.53
C ILE A 122 13.73 2.61 8.23
N TYR A 123 12.41 2.55 8.00
CA TYR A 123 11.68 1.30 7.83
C TYR A 123 11.92 0.67 6.44
N SER A 124 12.00 1.48 5.38
CA SER A 124 12.23 0.94 4.03
C SER A 124 13.54 0.18 3.88
N ALA A 125 14.53 0.48 4.72
CA ALA A 125 15.81 -0.20 4.72
C ALA A 125 15.75 -1.66 5.20
N CYS A 126 14.66 -2.08 5.88
CA CYS A 126 14.46 -3.45 6.29
C CYS A 126 13.42 -4.20 5.44
N PHE A 127 12.73 -3.50 4.56
CA PHE A 127 11.75 -4.15 3.70
C PHE A 127 12.42 -4.95 2.59
N ILE A 128 11.83 -6.08 2.26
CA ILE A 128 12.25 -6.83 1.08
C ILE A 128 12.03 -5.99 -0.20
N TYR A 129 12.80 -6.30 -1.25
CA TYR A 129 12.63 -5.62 -2.55
C TYR A 129 11.20 -5.76 -3.08
N ASP A 130 10.52 -6.87 -2.81
CA ASP A 130 9.18 -7.21 -3.31
C ASP A 130 8.04 -6.81 -2.36
N ASN A 131 8.28 -5.86 -1.44
CA ASN A 131 7.21 -5.15 -0.75
C ASN A 131 6.71 -4.04 -1.70
N SER A 132 5.55 -4.26 -2.32
CA SER A 132 5.10 -3.52 -3.51
C SER A 132 4.14 -2.37 -3.23
N ALA A 133 3.71 -2.17 -1.98
CA ALA A 133 2.71 -1.16 -1.65
C ALA A 133 3.31 0.10 -1.04
N SER A 134 2.68 1.25 -1.31
CA SER A 134 2.86 2.54 -0.59
C SER A 134 4.31 3.04 -0.41
N LEU A 135 5.26 2.54 -1.18
CA LEU A 135 6.65 3.01 -1.22
C LEU A 135 6.90 3.76 -2.53
N LYS A 136 7.91 4.65 -2.52
CA LYS A 136 8.32 5.39 -3.72
C LYS A 136 8.68 4.41 -4.86
N HIS A 137 8.19 4.68 -6.06
CA HIS A 137 8.34 3.82 -7.25
C HIS A 137 7.71 2.42 -7.12
N ARG A 138 6.90 2.19 -6.09
CA ARG A 138 6.10 0.98 -5.89
C ARG A 138 4.63 1.26 -6.19
N GLY A 139 3.82 0.22 -6.15
CA GLY A 139 2.39 0.30 -6.40
C GLY A 139 1.91 -0.84 -7.29
N MET A 140 0.65 -0.78 -7.70
CA MET A 140 -0.02 -1.83 -8.47
C MET A 140 0.74 -2.23 -9.74
N ASP A 141 1.28 -1.26 -10.50
CA ASP A 141 1.99 -1.56 -11.74
C ASP A 141 3.33 -2.24 -11.49
N PHE A 142 4.01 -1.89 -10.42
CA PHE A 142 5.23 -2.58 -9.98
C PHE A 142 4.88 -4.03 -9.60
N ALA A 143 3.88 -4.24 -8.75
CA ALA A 143 3.44 -5.56 -8.32
C ALA A 143 3.08 -6.47 -9.49
N LEU A 144 2.24 -6.01 -10.40
CA LEU A 144 1.83 -6.80 -11.56
C LEU A 144 2.99 -7.13 -12.52
N ARG A 145 3.99 -6.24 -12.64
CA ARG A 145 5.22 -6.54 -13.41
C ARG A 145 6.07 -7.59 -12.71
N ARG A 146 6.29 -7.44 -11.39
CA ARG A 146 7.07 -8.41 -10.59
C ARG A 146 6.47 -9.80 -10.69
N MET A 147 5.16 -9.93 -10.45
CA MET A 147 4.44 -11.19 -10.60
C MET A 147 4.61 -11.78 -11.99
N THR A 148 4.46 -10.98 -13.05
CA THR A 148 4.65 -11.45 -14.42
C THR A 148 6.07 -11.99 -14.64
N CYS A 149 7.10 -11.28 -14.15
CA CYS A 149 8.49 -11.73 -14.22
C CYS A 149 8.72 -13.05 -13.47
N TYR A 150 8.12 -13.22 -12.29
CA TYR A 150 8.22 -14.45 -11.51
C TYR A 150 7.60 -15.63 -12.24
N LEU A 151 6.42 -15.47 -12.79
CA LEU A 151 5.74 -16.51 -13.57
C LEU A 151 6.52 -16.89 -14.82
N GLN A 152 7.08 -15.91 -15.55
CA GLN A 152 7.91 -16.18 -16.74
C GLN A 152 9.20 -16.91 -16.39
N ARG A 153 9.88 -16.51 -15.29
CA ARG A 153 11.11 -17.19 -14.83
C ARG A 153 10.81 -18.61 -14.35
N HIS A 154 9.69 -18.79 -13.65
CA HIS A 154 9.24 -20.08 -13.19
C HIS A 154 8.97 -21.00 -14.38
N TYR A 155 8.18 -20.54 -15.36
CA TYR A 155 7.85 -21.33 -16.55
C TYR A 155 9.09 -21.78 -17.33
N ARG A 156 10.07 -20.90 -17.51
CA ARG A 156 11.33 -21.26 -18.22
C ARG A 156 12.09 -22.39 -17.56
N LYS A 157 11.96 -22.56 -16.25
CA LYS A 157 12.72 -23.56 -15.49
C LYS A 157 11.91 -24.83 -15.18
N TYR A 158 10.62 -24.67 -14.91
CA TYR A 158 9.77 -25.71 -14.37
C TYR A 158 8.46 -25.93 -15.17
N GLY A 159 8.26 -25.20 -16.26
CA GLY A 159 7.00 -25.27 -17.00
C GLY A 159 5.80 -24.82 -16.17
N LEU A 160 4.76 -25.66 -16.16
CA LEU A 160 3.54 -25.46 -15.40
C LEU A 160 3.49 -26.25 -14.08
N GLU A 161 4.62 -26.81 -13.67
CA GLU A 161 4.74 -27.55 -12.40
C GLU A 161 4.66 -26.59 -11.20
N GLY A 162 4.20 -27.13 -10.06
CA GLY A 162 4.11 -26.38 -8.83
C GLY A 162 2.84 -25.57 -8.68
N GLY A 163 2.89 -24.57 -7.78
CA GLY A 163 1.72 -23.84 -7.37
C GLY A 163 1.99 -22.39 -6.98
N VAL A 164 0.90 -21.73 -6.63
CA VAL A 164 0.84 -20.37 -6.07
C VAL A 164 0.15 -20.44 -4.73
N LEU A 165 0.80 -20.00 -3.65
CA LEU A 165 0.18 -19.70 -2.38
C LEU A 165 -0.27 -18.23 -2.39
N LEU A 166 -1.56 -18.02 -2.17
CA LEU A 166 -2.15 -16.71 -1.88
C LEU A 166 -2.53 -16.64 -0.43
N TYR A 167 -2.29 -15.52 0.23
CA TYR A 167 -2.80 -15.27 1.56
C TYR A 167 -3.25 -13.82 1.73
N ASP A 168 -4.14 -13.59 2.69
CA ASP A 168 -4.74 -12.29 3.02
C ASP A 168 -5.00 -12.30 4.54
N PHE A 169 -4.92 -11.16 5.21
CA PHE A 169 -5.25 -11.07 6.63
C PHE A 169 -6.72 -10.72 6.83
N HIS A 170 -7.27 -11.22 7.94
CA HIS A 170 -8.62 -10.85 8.35
C HIS A 170 -8.62 -9.45 8.96
N SER A 171 -9.48 -8.56 8.45
CA SER A 171 -9.69 -7.20 9.00
C SER A 171 -8.40 -6.43 9.33
N PHE A 172 -7.35 -6.58 8.51
CA PHE A 172 -5.97 -6.17 8.78
C PHE A 172 -5.81 -4.78 9.42
N PHE A 173 -6.50 -3.75 8.88
CA PHE A 173 -6.41 -2.40 9.43
C PHE A 173 -7.19 -2.23 10.73
N ASP A 174 -8.28 -2.95 10.92
CA ASP A 174 -9.16 -2.79 12.08
C ASP A 174 -8.65 -3.60 13.30
N SER A 175 -7.90 -4.69 13.07
CA SER A 175 -7.43 -5.61 14.10
C SER A 175 -5.92 -5.57 14.35
N ALA A 176 -5.17 -4.69 13.66
CA ALA A 176 -3.71 -4.62 13.79
C ALA A 176 -3.27 -4.36 15.24
N PRO A 177 -2.47 -5.24 15.88
CA PRO A 177 -1.99 -5.02 17.24
C PRO A 177 -0.94 -3.91 17.27
N HIS A 178 -0.94 -3.08 18.30
CA HIS A 178 0.00 -1.99 18.46
C HIS A 178 1.33 -2.42 19.05
N GLU A 179 1.32 -3.39 19.96
CA GLU A 179 2.52 -3.84 20.69
C GLU A 179 3.70 -4.25 19.76
N PRO A 180 3.51 -5.06 18.71
CA PRO A 180 4.59 -5.35 17.78
C PRO A 180 5.15 -4.12 17.07
N LEU A 181 4.31 -3.11 16.82
CA LEU A 181 4.70 -1.85 16.18
C LEU A 181 5.52 -0.98 17.14
N PHE A 182 5.13 -0.91 18.41
CA PHE A 182 5.87 -0.19 19.44
C PHE A 182 7.26 -0.79 19.65
N ARG A 183 7.36 -2.12 19.73
CA ARG A 183 8.67 -2.82 19.79
C ARG A 183 9.56 -2.53 18.59
N GLU A 184 9.01 -2.44 17.39
CA GLU A 184 9.80 -2.09 16.21
C GLU A 184 10.17 -0.60 16.20
N ALA A 185 9.34 0.30 16.73
CA ALA A 185 9.69 1.70 16.92
C ALA A 185 10.82 1.86 17.95
N ASP A 186 10.73 1.21 19.11
CA ASP A 186 11.78 1.22 20.15
C ASP A 186 13.12 0.68 19.62
N ARG A 187 13.08 -0.34 18.81
CA ARG A 187 14.25 -0.96 18.22
C ARG A 187 14.94 -0.13 17.15
N ARG A 188 14.22 0.78 16.48
CA ARG A 188 14.69 1.46 15.26
C ARG A 188 14.83 2.96 15.39
N LEU A 189 14.03 3.59 16.22
CA LEU A 189 14.03 5.02 16.42
C LEU A 189 14.84 5.34 17.68
N HIS A 190 15.94 6.07 17.55
CA HIS A 190 16.82 6.38 18.68
C HIS A 190 16.24 7.49 19.56
N ASP A 191 15.54 8.47 18.96
CA ASP A 191 14.99 9.62 19.66
C ASP A 191 13.68 9.25 20.36
N PRO A 192 13.57 9.41 21.71
CA PRO A 192 12.38 9.05 22.47
C PRO A 192 11.17 9.93 22.12
N LYS A 193 11.36 11.22 21.83
CA LYS A 193 10.25 12.13 21.45
C LYS A 193 9.64 11.72 20.11
N ILE A 194 10.48 11.28 19.16
CA ILE A 194 10.00 10.74 17.87
C ILE A 194 9.20 9.47 18.08
N ARG A 195 9.65 8.56 18.96
CA ARG A 195 8.94 7.29 19.26
C ARG A 195 7.58 7.58 19.89
N GLU A 196 7.55 8.44 20.91
CA GLU A 196 6.32 8.83 21.60
C GLU A 196 5.32 9.42 20.62
N LEU A 197 5.73 10.38 19.80
CA LEU A 197 4.86 11.01 18.82
C LEU A 197 4.40 10.00 17.73
N ALA A 198 5.27 9.11 17.27
CA ALA A 198 4.89 8.07 16.29
C ALA A 198 3.85 7.12 16.87
N ASN A 199 4.02 6.69 18.12
CA ASN A 199 3.11 5.81 18.82
C ASN A 199 1.78 6.49 19.11
N SER A 200 1.78 7.78 19.49
CA SER A 200 0.55 8.54 19.74
C SER A 200 -0.36 8.62 18.51
N PHE A 201 0.21 8.77 17.30
CA PHE A 201 -0.56 8.73 16.04
C PHE A 201 -1.21 7.38 15.76
N ILE A 202 -0.73 6.30 16.36
CA ILE A 202 -1.35 4.98 16.25
C ILE A 202 -2.45 4.84 17.29
N THR A 203 -2.15 5.15 18.56
CA THR A 203 -3.08 5.00 19.68
C THR A 203 -4.28 5.94 19.61
N ASP A 204 -4.17 7.06 18.89
CA ASP A 204 -5.30 7.99 18.63
C ASP A 204 -6.47 7.30 17.87
N PHE A 205 -6.21 6.20 17.20
CA PHE A 205 -7.25 5.38 16.54
C PHE A 205 -7.93 4.35 17.45
N GLY A 206 -7.45 4.14 18.66
CA GLY A 206 -7.97 3.17 19.64
C GLY A 206 -6.87 2.33 20.27
N SER A 207 -7.25 1.28 21.00
CA SER A 207 -6.32 0.32 21.61
C SER A 207 -5.77 -0.73 20.63
N VAL A 208 -6.47 -0.93 19.51
CA VAL A 208 -6.08 -1.79 18.40
C VAL A 208 -6.46 -1.14 17.07
N GLY A 209 -5.85 -1.58 16.01
CA GLY A 209 -6.16 -1.15 14.66
C GLY A 209 -5.32 0.04 14.19
N LEU A 210 -5.25 0.18 12.87
CA LEU A 210 -4.57 1.25 12.15
C LEU A 210 -5.60 2.08 11.38
N GLY A 211 -5.59 3.37 11.59
CA GLY A 211 -6.59 4.27 10.99
C GLY A 211 -6.47 4.39 9.49
N LEU A 212 -7.56 4.12 8.79
CA LEU A 212 -7.66 4.44 7.37
C LEU A 212 -7.74 5.97 7.21
N GLY A 213 -6.70 6.57 6.60
CA GLY A 213 -6.58 8.01 6.40
C GLY A 213 -5.35 8.66 7.05
N SER A 214 -4.60 7.90 7.86
CA SER A 214 -3.31 8.29 8.45
C SER A 214 -2.14 7.74 7.63
N GLN A 215 -1.13 8.58 7.38
CA GLN A 215 0.10 8.15 6.70
C GLN A 215 0.99 7.32 7.63
N VAL A 216 1.01 7.64 8.91
CA VAL A 216 1.72 6.87 9.94
C VAL A 216 1.15 5.45 10.02
N SER A 217 -0.19 5.32 10.03
CA SER A 217 -0.85 4.01 9.99
C SER A 217 -0.49 3.21 8.75
N GLN A 218 -0.42 3.83 7.56
CA GLN A 218 0.01 3.15 6.33
C GLN A 218 1.46 2.67 6.39
N THR A 219 2.36 3.48 6.97
CA THR A 219 3.78 3.12 7.11
C THR A 219 3.94 1.95 8.08
N ASN A 220 3.20 1.95 9.18
CA ASN A 220 3.18 0.86 10.15
C ASN A 220 2.50 -0.41 9.61
N ALA A 221 1.49 -0.27 8.75
CA ALA A 221 0.88 -1.39 8.04
C ALA A 221 1.86 -2.12 7.10
N LEU A 222 2.89 -1.45 6.59
CA LEU A 222 3.98 -2.12 5.87
C LEU A 222 4.94 -2.83 6.81
N MET A 223 5.15 -2.27 8.00
CA MET A 223 6.11 -2.78 8.98
C MET A 223 5.61 -4.02 9.71
N LEU A 224 4.33 -4.05 10.08
CA LEU A 224 3.74 -5.12 10.90
C LEU A 224 3.96 -6.53 10.31
N PRO A 225 3.69 -6.81 9.01
CA PRO A 225 3.95 -8.12 8.44
C PRO A 225 5.38 -8.29 7.89
N ASN A 226 6.32 -7.41 8.19
CA ASN A 226 7.69 -7.50 7.66
C ASN A 226 8.41 -8.79 8.08
N MET A 227 8.10 -9.35 9.26
CA MET A 227 8.66 -10.62 9.70
C MET A 227 8.19 -11.78 8.81
N ILE A 228 6.98 -11.72 8.28
CA ILE A 228 6.44 -12.68 7.31
C ILE A 228 7.19 -12.60 5.98
N ASP A 229 7.53 -11.39 5.53
CA ASP A 229 8.33 -11.20 4.31
C ASP A 229 9.68 -11.90 4.41
N HIS A 230 10.37 -11.72 5.55
CA HIS A 230 11.64 -12.38 5.83
C HIS A 230 11.51 -13.89 6.02
N TYR A 231 10.41 -14.37 6.62
CA TYR A 231 10.13 -15.80 6.70
C TYR A 231 10.08 -16.44 5.30
N PHE A 232 9.31 -15.91 4.38
CA PHE A 232 9.25 -16.45 3.02
C PHE A 232 10.59 -16.37 2.29
N LYS A 233 11.33 -15.26 2.42
CA LYS A 233 12.59 -15.06 1.70
C LYS A 233 13.77 -15.80 2.31
N GLU A 234 13.88 -15.84 3.63
CA GLU A 234 15.08 -16.31 4.34
C GLU A 234 14.93 -17.72 4.89
N VAL A 235 13.75 -18.07 5.45
CA VAL A 235 13.48 -19.40 6.03
C VAL A 235 12.98 -20.34 4.96
N CYS A 236 11.87 -20.03 4.28
CA CYS A 236 11.32 -20.84 3.19
C CYS A 236 12.16 -20.78 1.94
N ARG A 237 13.04 -19.76 1.80
CA ARG A 237 13.88 -19.51 0.59
C ARG A 237 13.08 -19.36 -0.70
N ILE A 238 11.82 -18.93 -0.61
CA ILE A 238 10.96 -18.67 -1.77
C ILE A 238 11.40 -17.38 -2.47
N LYS A 239 12.11 -17.51 -3.58
CA LYS A 239 12.57 -16.35 -4.37
C LYS A 239 11.42 -15.57 -4.99
N ALA A 240 10.40 -16.29 -5.49
CA ALA A 240 9.21 -15.72 -6.11
C ALA A 240 8.12 -15.44 -5.05
N TYR A 241 8.40 -14.52 -4.15
CA TYR A 241 7.48 -14.05 -3.12
C TYR A 241 7.34 -12.53 -3.23
N GLU A 242 6.13 -12.05 -3.09
CA GLU A 242 5.77 -10.63 -3.14
C GLU A 242 4.59 -10.33 -2.21
N ARG A 243 4.58 -9.14 -1.60
CA ARG A 243 3.48 -8.66 -0.78
C ARG A 243 3.01 -7.27 -1.19
N TYR A 244 1.70 -7.08 -1.19
CA TYR A 244 1.05 -5.79 -1.40
C TYR A 244 0.11 -5.49 -0.23
N MET A 245 0.57 -4.75 0.77
CA MET A 245 -0.13 -4.53 2.06
C MET A 245 -0.43 -5.86 2.76
N ASP A 246 -1.71 -6.22 2.80
CA ASP A 246 -2.29 -7.42 3.39
C ASP A 246 -2.31 -8.63 2.44
N ASP A 247 -2.22 -8.41 1.12
CA ASP A 247 -2.23 -9.45 0.10
C ASP A 247 -0.82 -10.00 -0.18
N GLY A 248 -0.53 -11.23 0.16
CA GLY A 248 0.75 -11.89 -0.17
C GLY A 248 0.62 -13.00 -1.18
N VAL A 249 1.72 -13.26 -1.90
CA VAL A 249 1.79 -14.30 -2.93
C VAL A 249 3.18 -14.94 -2.98
N ALA A 250 3.22 -16.28 -3.02
CA ALA A 250 4.44 -17.06 -3.15
C ALA A 250 4.27 -18.11 -4.26
N ILE A 251 5.34 -18.39 -5.01
CA ILE A 251 5.35 -19.38 -6.10
C ILE A 251 6.48 -20.37 -5.82
N SER A 252 6.18 -21.67 -5.87
CA SER A 252 7.16 -22.77 -5.78
C SER A 252 6.90 -23.80 -6.88
N PRO A 253 7.95 -24.47 -7.39
CA PRO A 253 7.78 -25.66 -8.24
C PRO A 253 7.25 -26.88 -7.47
N ASP A 254 7.35 -26.86 -6.16
CA ASP A 254 6.81 -27.87 -5.26
C ASP A 254 5.60 -27.32 -4.51
N ILE A 255 4.47 -28.03 -4.63
CA ILE A 255 3.21 -27.66 -3.94
C ILE A 255 3.29 -28.00 -2.46
N ASP A 256 3.98 -29.05 -2.07
CA ASP A 256 4.14 -29.45 -0.66
C ASP A 256 4.96 -28.44 0.11
N ASP A 257 6.01 -27.87 -0.52
CA ASP A 257 6.74 -26.70 0.04
C ASP A 257 5.80 -25.54 0.36
N LEU A 258 4.80 -25.27 -0.50
CA LEU A 258 3.85 -24.19 -0.26
C LEU A 258 2.89 -24.49 0.91
N TYR A 259 2.50 -25.74 1.11
CA TYR A 259 1.73 -26.14 2.29
C TYR A 259 2.55 -26.01 3.57
N LEU A 260 3.81 -26.45 3.57
CA LEU A 260 4.73 -26.25 4.69
C LEU A 260 4.95 -24.74 4.98
N CYS A 261 5.13 -23.93 3.95
CA CYS A 261 5.21 -22.47 4.10
C CYS A 261 3.92 -21.88 4.70
N MET A 262 2.75 -22.40 4.33
CA MET A 262 1.47 -21.94 4.86
C MET A 262 1.29 -22.31 6.34
N ASP A 263 1.74 -23.46 6.76
CA ASP A 263 1.68 -23.85 8.18
C ASP A 263 2.62 -23.00 9.04
N GLY A 264 3.84 -22.78 8.59
CA GLY A 264 4.74 -21.84 9.28
C GLY A 264 4.25 -20.39 9.24
N LEU A 265 3.54 -19.97 8.18
CA LEU A 265 2.90 -18.65 8.10
C LEU A 265 1.87 -18.48 9.24
N LYS A 266 1.05 -19.49 9.54
CA LYS A 266 0.08 -19.46 10.67
C LYS A 266 0.78 -19.15 11.99
N ILE A 267 1.87 -19.88 12.29
CA ILE A 267 2.68 -19.69 13.51
C ILE A 267 3.26 -18.27 13.59
N ILE A 268 3.73 -17.72 12.46
CA ILE A 268 4.31 -16.37 12.47
C ILE A 268 3.22 -15.30 12.58
N CYS A 269 2.05 -15.52 11.97
CA CYS A 269 0.92 -14.62 12.13
C CYS A 269 0.49 -14.52 13.59
N GLU A 270 0.40 -15.64 14.32
CA GLU A 270 0.11 -15.64 15.76
C GLU A 270 1.15 -14.82 16.54
N LYS A 271 2.44 -14.99 16.25
CA LYS A 271 3.53 -14.21 16.88
C LYS A 271 3.43 -12.70 16.58
N CYS A 272 2.89 -12.34 15.44
CA CYS A 272 2.66 -10.93 15.05
C CYS A 272 1.32 -10.41 15.53
N GLY A 273 0.45 -11.26 16.12
CA GLY A 273 -0.93 -10.92 16.46
C GLY A 273 -1.80 -10.65 15.23
N LEU A 274 -1.50 -11.30 14.10
CA LEU A 274 -2.25 -11.19 12.86
C LEU A 274 -3.08 -12.44 12.60
N GLU A 275 -4.32 -12.26 12.15
CA GLU A 275 -5.21 -13.36 11.80
C GLU A 275 -5.26 -13.54 10.27
N LEU A 276 -5.05 -14.81 9.82
CA LEU A 276 -5.18 -15.14 8.40
C LEU A 276 -6.65 -15.28 7.99
N ASN A 277 -7.01 -14.73 6.85
CA ASN A 277 -8.29 -15.00 6.22
C ASN A 277 -8.27 -16.37 5.54
N LEU A 278 -8.68 -17.42 6.26
CA LEU A 278 -8.63 -18.81 5.78
C LEU A 278 -9.45 -19.03 4.49
N LYS A 279 -10.50 -18.22 4.24
CA LYS A 279 -11.29 -18.33 2.98
C LYS A 279 -10.52 -17.85 1.76
N LYS A 280 -9.52 -17.00 1.94
CA LYS A 280 -8.70 -16.44 0.87
C LYS A 280 -7.30 -17.03 0.84
N THR A 281 -6.81 -17.60 1.94
CA THR A 281 -5.50 -18.26 2.04
C THR A 281 -5.59 -19.66 1.45
N ARG A 282 -4.88 -19.87 0.34
CA ARG A 282 -4.96 -21.15 -0.39
C ARG A 282 -3.79 -21.35 -1.34
N VAL A 283 -3.44 -22.60 -1.57
CA VAL A 283 -2.52 -23.04 -2.63
C VAL A 283 -3.33 -23.40 -3.87
N ILE A 284 -2.87 -22.97 -5.04
CA ILE A 284 -3.52 -23.18 -6.33
C ILE A 284 -2.46 -23.71 -7.30
N PRO A 285 -2.70 -24.81 -8.05
CA PRO A 285 -1.78 -25.29 -9.09
C PRO A 285 -1.53 -24.21 -10.15
N LEU A 286 -0.31 -24.10 -10.66
CA LEU A 286 0.05 -23.07 -11.66
C LEU A 286 -0.68 -23.22 -13.00
N ARG A 287 -1.15 -24.43 -13.33
CA ARG A 287 -1.98 -24.68 -14.52
C ARG A 287 -3.36 -24.06 -14.43
N ASP A 288 -3.81 -23.71 -13.22
CA ASP A 288 -5.09 -23.08 -12.97
C ASP A 288 -4.96 -21.55 -12.97
N TYR A 289 -6.09 -20.87 -13.13
CA TYR A 289 -6.09 -19.44 -12.96
C TYR A 289 -6.25 -19.06 -11.48
N TYR A 290 -5.58 -18.02 -11.08
CA TYR A 290 -5.77 -17.42 -9.76
C TYR A 290 -5.98 -15.90 -9.86
N ARG A 291 -6.46 -15.31 -8.77
CA ARG A 291 -6.68 -13.86 -8.69
C ARG A 291 -5.79 -13.26 -7.61
N TRP A 292 -5.03 -12.24 -8.00
CA TRP A 292 -4.25 -11.42 -7.10
C TRP A 292 -4.36 -9.95 -7.51
N LEU A 293 -4.50 -9.03 -6.53
CA LEU A 293 -4.70 -7.60 -6.75
C LEU A 293 -5.80 -7.29 -7.81
N LYS A 294 -6.95 -7.97 -7.70
CA LYS A 294 -8.10 -7.82 -8.63
C LYS A 294 -7.79 -8.20 -10.08
N THR A 295 -6.63 -8.80 -10.34
CA THR A 295 -6.18 -9.28 -11.65
C THR A 295 -6.18 -10.81 -11.67
N ARG A 296 -6.73 -11.39 -12.70
CA ARG A 296 -6.71 -12.84 -12.96
C ARG A 296 -5.46 -13.17 -13.77
N PHE A 297 -4.65 -14.08 -13.26
CA PHE A 297 -3.45 -14.60 -13.92
C PHE A 297 -3.69 -16.03 -14.43
N ILE A 298 -3.07 -16.34 -15.54
CA ILE A 298 -2.93 -17.69 -16.08
C ILE A 298 -1.64 -17.75 -16.91
N ILE A 299 -0.94 -18.88 -16.86
CA ILE A 299 0.15 -19.19 -17.78
C ILE A 299 -0.42 -20.13 -18.84
N THR A 300 -0.25 -19.77 -20.11
CA THR A 300 -0.65 -20.66 -21.22
C THR A 300 0.34 -21.82 -21.38
N PRO A 301 -0.02 -22.93 -22.04
CA PRO A 301 0.92 -24.00 -22.34
C PRO A 301 2.17 -23.56 -23.11
N THR A 302 2.11 -22.41 -23.79
CA THR A 302 3.25 -21.82 -24.52
C THR A 302 4.08 -20.84 -23.63
N GLY A 303 3.82 -20.76 -22.31
CA GLY A 303 4.55 -19.91 -21.38
C GLY A 303 4.13 -18.44 -21.37
N LYS A 304 3.12 -18.06 -22.14
CA LYS A 304 2.61 -16.69 -22.12
C LYS A 304 1.82 -16.41 -20.84
N VAL A 305 2.24 -15.43 -20.05
CA VAL A 305 1.51 -14.96 -18.88
C VAL A 305 0.37 -14.03 -19.33
N VAL A 306 -0.86 -14.44 -19.11
CA VAL A 306 -2.06 -13.68 -19.46
C VAL A 306 -2.66 -13.06 -18.20
N ARG A 307 -2.86 -11.74 -18.22
CA ARG A 307 -3.51 -10.96 -17.16
C ARG A 307 -4.88 -10.51 -17.64
N LYS A 308 -5.94 -10.93 -16.98
CA LYS A 308 -7.31 -10.49 -17.29
C LYS A 308 -7.87 -9.67 -16.12
N MET A 309 -8.41 -8.50 -16.45
CA MET A 309 -9.09 -7.65 -15.47
C MET A 309 -10.47 -8.22 -15.14
N ASN A 310 -11.02 -7.85 -13.97
CA ASN A 310 -12.33 -8.33 -13.55
C ASN A 310 -13.43 -7.85 -14.53
N LYS A 311 -14.30 -8.78 -14.96
CA LYS A 311 -15.44 -8.50 -15.86
C LYS A 311 -16.43 -7.48 -15.26
N ASP A 312 -16.59 -7.45 -13.94
CA ASP A 312 -17.50 -6.54 -13.26
C ASP A 312 -17.14 -5.07 -13.49
N SER A 313 -15.84 -4.75 -13.65
CA SER A 313 -15.38 -3.38 -13.94
C SER A 313 -16.02 -2.84 -15.23
N THR A 314 -16.19 -3.70 -16.26
CA THR A 314 -16.82 -3.30 -17.53
C THR A 314 -18.33 -3.12 -17.39
N LYS A 315 -19.00 -3.99 -16.61
CA LYS A 315 -20.44 -3.83 -16.34
C LYS A 315 -20.71 -2.54 -15.59
N ILE A 316 -19.93 -2.28 -14.54
CA ILE A 316 -20.06 -1.07 -13.71
C ILE A 316 -19.84 0.19 -14.54
N VAL A 317 -18.79 0.25 -15.37
CA VAL A 317 -18.54 1.45 -16.18
C VAL A 317 -19.63 1.70 -17.21
N ARG A 318 -20.14 0.67 -17.86
CA ARG A 318 -21.25 0.81 -18.81
C ARG A 318 -22.53 1.32 -18.14
N HIS A 319 -22.84 0.81 -16.95
CA HIS A 319 -23.98 1.31 -16.17
C HIS A 319 -23.77 2.79 -15.78
N LYS A 320 -22.56 3.15 -15.30
CA LYS A 320 -22.22 4.54 -14.99
C LYS A 320 -22.33 5.46 -16.21
N LEU A 321 -21.82 5.05 -17.36
CA LEU A 321 -21.88 5.88 -18.58
C LEU A 321 -23.34 6.17 -18.98
N ARG A 322 -24.24 5.20 -18.86
CA ARG A 322 -25.68 5.43 -19.11
C ARG A 322 -26.28 6.44 -18.12
N ALA A 323 -25.99 6.27 -16.82
CA ALA A 323 -26.47 7.20 -15.80
C ALA A 323 -25.88 8.61 -15.97
N PHE A 324 -24.60 8.71 -16.38
CA PHE A 324 -23.93 9.98 -16.62
C PHE A 324 -24.51 10.73 -17.84
N ARG A 325 -24.94 10.00 -18.88
CA ARG A 325 -25.64 10.60 -20.02
C ARG A 325 -26.87 11.35 -19.53
N GLY A 326 -27.75 10.72 -18.75
CA GLY A 326 -28.93 11.38 -18.21
C GLY A 326 -28.61 12.57 -17.29
N LYS A 327 -27.50 12.52 -16.55
CA LYS A 327 -27.04 13.68 -15.74
C LYS A 327 -26.51 14.82 -16.61
N LEU A 328 -25.77 14.50 -17.68
CA LEU A 328 -25.28 15.49 -18.64
C LEU A 328 -26.46 16.22 -19.31
N ASP A 329 -27.50 15.47 -19.72
CA ASP A 329 -28.69 16.03 -20.36
C ASP A 329 -29.48 16.97 -19.42
N ARG A 330 -29.40 16.75 -18.09
CA ARG A 330 -29.99 17.64 -17.07
C ARG A 330 -29.06 18.76 -16.59
N GLY A 331 -27.84 18.86 -17.12
CA GLY A 331 -26.85 19.86 -16.67
C GLY A 331 -26.23 19.58 -15.29
N GLU A 332 -26.46 18.39 -14.71
CA GLU A 332 -25.94 17.98 -13.38
C GLU A 332 -24.47 17.53 -13.45
N MET A 333 -23.90 17.34 -14.64
CA MET A 333 -22.56 16.83 -14.86
C MET A 333 -21.99 17.39 -16.14
N THR A 334 -20.66 17.59 -16.20
CA THR A 334 -19.95 18.05 -17.38
C THR A 334 -19.29 16.90 -18.15
N LEU A 335 -18.94 17.13 -19.42
CA LEU A 335 -18.14 16.18 -20.20
C LEU A 335 -16.76 15.95 -19.58
N ALA A 336 -16.18 16.94 -18.89
CA ALA A 336 -14.90 16.80 -18.18
C ALA A 336 -14.99 15.78 -17.02
N ASP A 337 -16.10 15.76 -16.28
CA ASP A 337 -16.34 14.78 -15.21
C ASP A 337 -16.43 13.35 -15.77
N ILE A 338 -17.13 13.21 -16.90
CA ILE A 338 -17.29 11.93 -17.61
C ILE A 338 -15.92 11.45 -18.11
N ARG A 339 -15.12 12.36 -18.68
CA ARG A 339 -13.75 12.07 -19.11
C ARG A 339 -12.89 11.51 -17.99
N CYS A 340 -12.89 12.12 -16.81
CA CYS A 340 -12.16 11.61 -15.65
C CYS A 340 -12.52 10.16 -15.32
N SER A 341 -13.81 9.81 -15.39
CA SER A 341 -14.28 8.44 -15.11
C SER A 341 -13.84 7.44 -16.19
N VAL A 342 -13.89 7.83 -17.48
CA VAL A 342 -13.47 6.99 -18.61
C VAL A 342 -11.96 6.78 -18.62
N ASP A 343 -11.18 7.84 -18.38
CA ASP A 343 -9.72 7.76 -18.32
C ASP A 343 -9.26 6.88 -17.14
N SER A 344 -9.91 6.99 -15.99
CA SER A 344 -9.67 6.11 -14.84
C SER A 344 -9.96 4.64 -15.17
N TYR A 345 -11.09 4.35 -15.85
CA TYR A 345 -11.41 2.99 -16.30
C TYR A 345 -10.38 2.47 -17.30
N ASN A 346 -10.06 3.24 -18.33
CA ASN A 346 -9.08 2.86 -19.35
C ASN A 346 -7.68 2.65 -18.76
N GLY A 347 -7.24 3.52 -17.84
CA GLY A 347 -5.99 3.38 -17.11
C GLY A 347 -5.93 2.09 -16.28
N HIS A 348 -7.03 1.76 -15.58
CA HIS A 348 -7.13 0.49 -14.85
C HIS A 348 -7.09 -0.71 -15.79
N MET A 349 -7.84 -0.70 -16.88
CA MET A 349 -7.93 -1.82 -17.83
C MET A 349 -6.63 -2.05 -18.62
N LYS A 350 -5.83 -1.00 -18.89
CA LYS A 350 -4.52 -1.10 -19.57
C LYS A 350 -3.52 -2.00 -18.82
N ARG A 351 -3.69 -2.22 -17.51
CA ARG A 351 -2.85 -3.12 -16.71
C ARG A 351 -2.95 -4.59 -17.09
N GLY A 352 -4.00 -4.98 -17.82
CA GLY A 352 -4.23 -6.35 -18.30
C GLY A 352 -4.38 -6.43 -19.81
N HIS A 353 -4.51 -7.67 -20.32
CA HIS A 353 -4.81 -7.98 -21.73
C HIS A 353 -6.28 -7.64 -22.03
N SER A 354 -6.60 -6.39 -22.18
CA SER A 354 -7.98 -5.87 -22.24
C SER A 354 -8.30 -5.09 -23.51
N PHE A 355 -7.45 -5.14 -24.55
CA PHE A 355 -7.61 -4.34 -25.76
C PHE A 355 -9.01 -4.46 -26.37
N LYS A 356 -9.46 -5.67 -26.70
CA LYS A 356 -10.80 -5.91 -27.28
C LYS A 356 -11.94 -5.44 -26.35
N VAL A 357 -11.78 -5.60 -25.02
CA VAL A 357 -12.78 -5.17 -24.05
C VAL A 357 -12.86 -3.64 -24.02
N ARG A 358 -11.72 -2.95 -24.04
CA ARG A 358 -11.68 -1.48 -24.09
C ARG A 358 -12.28 -0.96 -25.41
N GLN A 359 -11.94 -1.55 -26.55
CA GLN A 359 -12.56 -1.17 -27.83
C GLN A 359 -14.10 -1.27 -27.77
N ARG A 360 -14.64 -2.40 -27.29
CA ARG A 360 -16.10 -2.59 -27.14
C ARG A 360 -16.73 -1.58 -26.18
N THR A 361 -16.00 -1.16 -25.15
CA THR A 361 -16.48 -0.13 -24.21
C THR A 361 -16.41 1.26 -24.84
N ASN A 362 -15.40 1.55 -25.62
CA ASN A 362 -15.31 2.81 -26.38
C ASN A 362 -16.38 2.91 -27.47
N GLN A 363 -16.71 1.80 -28.15
CA GLN A 363 -17.85 1.75 -29.08
C GLN A 363 -19.17 2.04 -28.35
N TYR A 364 -19.36 1.44 -27.16
CA TYR A 364 -20.53 1.71 -26.34
C TYR A 364 -20.58 3.16 -25.85
N PHE A 365 -19.44 3.77 -25.53
CA PHE A 365 -19.35 5.20 -25.23
C PHE A 365 -19.80 6.03 -26.44
N LYS A 366 -19.28 5.73 -27.64
CA LYS A 366 -19.67 6.43 -28.88
C LYS A 366 -21.18 6.35 -29.15
N SER A 367 -21.81 5.21 -28.90
CA SER A 367 -23.26 5.07 -29.08
C SER A 367 -24.10 5.92 -28.12
N LEU A 368 -23.55 6.33 -26.97
CA LEU A 368 -24.22 7.19 -26.00
C LEU A 368 -23.92 8.70 -26.21
N TYR A 369 -22.73 9.02 -26.64
CA TYR A 369 -22.20 10.41 -26.66
C TYR A 369 -21.90 10.95 -28.05
N GLY A 370 -21.96 10.13 -29.10
CA GLY A 370 -21.73 10.53 -30.49
C GLY A 370 -20.28 10.53 -30.94
N PHE A 371 -19.30 10.47 -30.03
CA PHE A 371 -17.87 10.52 -30.36
C PHE A 371 -17.08 9.45 -29.61
N TYR A 372 -15.83 9.14 -30.03
CA TYR A 372 -14.96 8.23 -29.31
C TYR A 372 -14.25 8.92 -28.13
N PRO A 373 -14.05 8.20 -26.98
CA PRO A 373 -13.35 8.75 -25.82
C PRO A 373 -11.83 8.68 -25.99
N ASP A 374 -11.31 9.15 -27.13
CA ASP A 374 -9.90 9.34 -27.40
C ASP A 374 -9.53 10.83 -27.33
N GLU A 375 -8.26 11.13 -27.49
CA GLU A 375 -7.79 12.50 -27.34
C GLU A 375 -8.41 13.47 -28.38
N LYS A 376 -8.66 12.97 -29.59
CA LYS A 376 -9.29 13.76 -30.67
C LYS A 376 -10.76 14.05 -30.36
N GLY A 377 -11.51 13.00 -29.95
CA GLY A 377 -12.91 13.16 -29.58
C GLY A 377 -13.12 14.12 -28.41
N TRP A 378 -12.28 14.06 -27.38
CA TRP A 378 -12.38 15.01 -26.27
C TRP A 378 -12.03 16.45 -26.67
N LYS A 379 -11.02 16.64 -27.52
CA LYS A 379 -10.66 18.01 -28.00
C LYS A 379 -11.76 18.67 -28.82
N SER A 380 -12.58 17.88 -29.49
CA SER A 380 -13.67 18.40 -30.33
C SER A 380 -14.96 18.71 -29.55
N HIS A 381 -15.11 18.15 -28.31
CA HIS A 381 -16.37 18.20 -27.56
C HIS A 381 -16.24 18.71 -26.11
N VAL A 382 -15.02 18.99 -25.61
CA VAL A 382 -14.70 19.59 -24.31
C VAL A 382 -13.87 20.83 -24.52
#